data_afb40102c6fb8aef38b6004917504bf9
#
_entry.id   afb40102c6fb8aef38b6004917504bf9
#
_cell.length_a   1.000
_cell.length_b   1.000
_cell.length_c   1.000
_cell.angle_alpha   90.00
_cell.angle_beta   90.00
_cell.angle_gamma   90.00
#
_symmetry.space_group_name_H-M   'P 1'
#
loop_
_entity.id
_entity.type
_entity.pdbx_description
1 polymer ?
#
loop_
_entity_poly.entity_id
_entity_poly.type
_entity_poly.pdbx_seq_one_letter_code
_entity_poly.pdbx_strand_id
1 'polypeptide(L)'
;MILKTNNALTAMFLLLITVLPGCSRTESPRDDGKSTEHATKDSMASGSAAADESTGKIPVIATYSILGDWVGRVGGEHVRLTTLVGPGGDAHNYEPTPQDSAAVADANVLFENGLGFEGWLDRLYRASDSRATRVTVTEGIQGRMLYDSHGHSETDPHVWHDPQFAIEMVQSIAAALIKADPAHANDYQK
;
A
#
# COMPACT_ATOMS: atom_id res chain seq x y z
N MET A 1 -32.91 -30.09 36.78
CA MET A 1 -32.33 -30.86 37.91
C MET A 1 -31.03 -31.48 37.44
N ILE A 2 -29.96 -31.30 38.26
CA ILE A 2 -28.59 -31.83 38.11
C ILE A 2 -27.66 -30.95 37.28
N LEU A 3 -26.95 -30.12 37.89
CA LEU A 3 -25.67 -29.97 38.64
C LEU A 3 -24.46 -29.96 37.72
N LYS A 4 -23.84 -28.76 37.68
CA LYS A 4 -22.47 -28.31 38.07
C LYS A 4 -21.34 -29.33 37.94
N THR A 5 -20.29 -28.93 37.27
CA THR A 5 -18.94 -28.92 37.90
C THR A 5 -18.03 -27.88 37.22
N ASN A 6 -17.49 -26.98 38.06
CA ASN A 6 -16.32 -26.14 37.83
C ASN A 6 -15.05 -26.97 37.76
N ASN A 7 -14.09 -26.59 36.93
CA ASN A 7 -12.69 -26.85 37.23
C ASN A 7 -11.83 -25.65 36.80
N ALA A 8 -11.47 -24.86 37.82
CA ALA A 8 -10.39 -23.91 37.75
C ALA A 8 -9.07 -24.69 37.90
N LEU A 9 -8.15 -24.47 36.98
CA LEU A 9 -6.75 -24.87 37.18
C LEU A 9 -5.84 -23.67 36.91
N THR A 10 -5.47 -23.05 38.04
CA THR A 10 -4.46 -22.03 38.17
C THR A 10 -3.08 -22.68 37.95
N ALA A 11 -2.35 -22.28 36.92
CA ALA A 11 -0.93 -22.59 36.79
C ALA A 11 -0.13 -21.30 36.85
N MET A 12 0.47 -21.09 37.99
CA MET A 12 1.44 -20.07 38.35
C MET A 12 2.80 -20.51 37.78
N PHE A 13 3.34 -19.81 36.75
CA PHE A 13 4.70 -20.04 36.29
C PHE A 13 5.65 -18.97 36.84
N LEU A 14 6.59 -19.49 37.61
CA LEU A 14 7.64 -18.78 38.31
C LEU A 14 8.65 -18.14 37.35
N LEU A 15 8.94 -16.87 37.59
CA LEU A 15 9.96 -16.07 36.94
C LEU A 15 11.34 -16.52 37.40
N LEU A 16 12.22 -16.95 36.50
CA LEU A 16 13.63 -17.17 36.80
C LEU A 16 14.48 -16.15 36.06
N ILE A 17 14.95 -15.15 36.81
CA ILE A 17 15.91 -14.14 36.36
C ILE A 17 17.31 -14.73 36.54
N THR A 18 18.06 -14.91 35.45
CA THR A 18 19.50 -15.15 35.51
C THR A 18 20.24 -13.91 34.99
N VAL A 19 20.86 -13.23 35.97
CA VAL A 19 21.85 -12.18 35.74
C VAL A 19 23.19 -12.86 35.53
N LEU A 20 23.90 -12.55 34.46
CA LEU A 20 25.34 -12.79 34.32
C LEU A 20 26.06 -11.48 34.08
N PRO A 21 27.11 -11.18 34.86
CA PRO A 21 27.97 -10.03 34.68
C PRO A 21 29.27 -10.40 33.96
N GLY A 22 29.88 -9.43 33.33
CA GLY A 22 31.33 -9.51 33.18
C GLY A 22 31.89 -9.11 31.83
N CYS A 23 32.35 -7.89 31.79
CA CYS A 23 33.73 -7.46 31.49
C CYS A 23 34.45 -8.07 30.27
N SER A 24 34.87 -7.23 29.32
CA SER A 24 36.25 -6.73 29.36
C SER A 24 36.52 -5.65 28.31
N ARG A 25 37.08 -4.60 28.81
CA ARG A 25 37.67 -3.47 28.10
C ARG A 25 39.06 -3.88 27.65
N THR A 26 39.42 -3.65 26.38
CA THR A 26 40.82 -3.58 25.96
C THR A 26 41.04 -2.26 25.23
N GLU A 27 41.89 -1.48 25.85
CA GLU A 27 42.48 -0.24 25.33
C GLU A 27 43.63 -0.52 24.37
N SER A 28 43.69 0.33 23.31
CA SER A 28 44.87 1.02 22.76
C SER A 28 45.96 0.21 22.02
N PRO A 29 46.75 0.81 21.13
CA PRO A 29 47.38 2.14 21.33
C PRO A 29 47.32 3.11 20.13
N ARG A 30 47.64 4.37 20.48
CA ARG A 30 47.90 5.51 19.59
C ARG A 30 49.17 5.27 18.78
N ASP A 31 49.14 5.71 17.52
CA ASP A 31 50.38 6.05 16.80
C ASP A 31 50.23 7.46 16.23
N ASP A 32 51.20 8.28 16.59
CA ASP A 32 51.38 9.67 16.18
C ASP A 32 52.18 9.71 14.88
N GLY A 33 51.68 10.42 13.86
CA GLY A 33 52.42 10.56 12.59
C GLY A 33 51.92 11.70 11.69
N LYS A 34 52.19 12.93 12.12
CA LYS A 34 52.73 14.10 11.40
C LYS A 34 52.29 14.38 9.95
N SER A 35 51.62 15.51 9.83
CA SER A 35 51.57 16.55 8.80
C SER A 35 52.09 16.27 7.38
N THR A 36 51.23 16.60 6.38
CA THR A 36 51.59 17.59 5.35
C THR A 36 50.30 18.16 4.72
N GLU A 37 50.27 19.50 4.74
CA GLU A 37 49.34 20.33 3.97
C GLU A 37 49.51 20.08 2.47
N HIS A 38 48.41 19.91 1.76
CA HIS A 38 48.33 20.37 0.37
C HIS A 38 46.95 20.91 0.11
N ALA A 39 46.87 22.22 0.04
CA ALA A 39 45.75 22.97 -0.46
C ALA A 39 45.64 22.76 -1.98
N THR A 40 44.51 22.28 -2.43
CA THR A 40 44.03 22.56 -3.79
C THR A 40 42.56 22.92 -3.76
N LYS A 41 42.34 24.07 -4.32
CA LYS A 41 41.10 24.80 -4.54
C LYS A 41 40.14 24.05 -5.45
N ASP A 42 38.86 24.39 -5.21
CA ASP A 42 37.81 24.53 -6.18
C ASP A 42 37.39 23.30 -7.02
N SER A 43 36.33 22.67 -6.61
CA SER A 43 35.27 22.32 -7.55
C SER A 43 33.92 22.49 -6.85
N MET A 44 33.28 23.62 -7.13
CA MET A 44 31.85 23.79 -6.93
C MET A 44 31.13 22.77 -7.84
N ALA A 45 30.85 21.60 -7.33
CA ALA A 45 29.80 20.75 -7.91
C ALA A 45 28.49 21.42 -7.58
N SER A 46 27.99 22.17 -8.55
CA SER A 46 26.58 22.54 -8.65
C SER A 46 25.76 21.26 -8.54
N GLY A 47 25.28 20.94 -7.33
CA GLY A 47 24.22 20.00 -7.14
C GLY A 47 22.98 20.62 -7.77
N SER A 48 22.71 20.25 -9.01
CA SER A 48 21.39 20.37 -9.59
C SER A 48 20.46 19.61 -8.64
N ALA A 49 19.78 20.35 -7.76
CA ALA A 49 18.59 19.84 -7.12
C ALA A 49 17.67 19.45 -8.27
N ALA A 50 17.52 18.14 -8.50
CA ALA A 50 16.43 17.64 -9.32
C ALA A 50 15.19 18.26 -8.70
N ALA A 51 14.55 19.17 -9.43
CA ALA A 51 13.27 19.72 -9.05
C ALA A 51 12.37 18.51 -8.80
N ASP A 52 11.79 18.45 -7.62
CA ASP A 52 10.82 17.41 -7.26
C ASP A 52 9.68 17.50 -8.28
N GLU A 53 9.71 16.62 -9.30
CA GLU A 53 8.64 16.52 -10.33
C GLU A 53 7.29 16.10 -9.74
N SER A 54 7.21 15.88 -8.41
CA SER A 54 5.98 15.56 -7.70
C SER A 54 5.13 16.79 -7.37
N THR A 55 5.67 18.01 -7.56
CA THR A 55 4.92 19.25 -7.32
C THR A 55 3.82 19.41 -8.36
N GLY A 56 2.59 19.08 -7.97
CA GLY A 56 1.40 19.19 -8.82
C GLY A 56 0.69 17.88 -9.11
N LYS A 57 1.31 16.72 -8.93
CA LYS A 57 0.67 15.41 -9.14
C LYS A 57 -0.08 14.96 -7.89
N ILE A 58 -1.32 14.50 -8.06
CA ILE A 58 -2.06 13.92 -6.93
C ILE A 58 -1.58 12.48 -6.66
N PRO A 59 -1.29 12.12 -5.39
CA PRO A 59 -0.92 10.76 -5.04
C PRO A 59 -2.15 9.85 -5.08
N VAL A 60 -2.07 8.78 -5.84
CA VAL A 60 -3.13 7.79 -5.99
C VAL A 60 -2.61 6.38 -5.80
N ILE A 61 -3.44 5.52 -5.23
CA ILE A 61 -3.19 4.09 -5.04
C ILE A 61 -4.10 3.28 -5.96
N ALA A 62 -3.55 2.24 -6.56
CA ALA A 62 -4.31 1.14 -7.15
C ALA A 62 -3.94 -0.17 -6.44
N THR A 63 -4.91 -1.00 -6.15
CA THR A 63 -4.67 -2.22 -5.37
C THR A 63 -3.93 -3.30 -6.13
N TYR A 64 -4.13 -3.42 -7.46
CA TYR A 64 -3.48 -4.45 -8.28
C TYR A 64 -3.11 -3.94 -9.69
N SER A 65 -2.31 -4.71 -10.39
CA SER A 65 -1.58 -4.27 -11.59
C SER A 65 -2.47 -3.85 -12.76
N ILE A 66 -3.58 -4.57 -13.05
CA ILE A 66 -4.50 -4.22 -14.15
C ILE A 66 -5.17 -2.88 -13.85
N LEU A 67 -5.65 -2.71 -12.61
CA LEU A 67 -6.23 -1.45 -12.17
C LEU A 67 -5.21 -0.32 -12.20
N GLY A 68 -3.96 -0.61 -11.81
CA GLY A 68 -2.85 0.33 -11.91
C GLY A 68 -2.57 0.79 -13.34
N ASP A 69 -2.59 -0.11 -14.33
CA ASP A 69 -2.43 0.26 -15.74
C ASP A 69 -3.54 1.23 -16.18
N TRP A 70 -4.78 0.94 -15.83
CA TRP A 70 -5.90 1.81 -16.20
C TRP A 70 -5.86 3.17 -15.49
N VAL A 71 -5.60 3.18 -14.19
CA VAL A 71 -5.45 4.43 -13.42
C VAL A 71 -4.30 5.27 -13.97
N GLY A 72 -3.17 4.63 -14.32
CA GLY A 72 -2.04 5.31 -14.93
C GLY A 72 -2.35 5.90 -16.31
N ARG A 73 -3.10 5.18 -17.14
CA ARG A 73 -3.51 5.67 -18.48
C ARG A 73 -4.49 6.84 -18.40
N VAL A 74 -5.48 6.75 -17.52
CA VAL A 74 -6.46 7.83 -17.31
C VAL A 74 -5.82 9.03 -16.62
N GLY A 75 -5.01 8.79 -15.60
CA GLY A 75 -4.38 9.84 -14.80
C GLY A 75 -3.23 10.58 -15.50
N GLY A 76 -2.53 9.88 -16.42
CA GLY A 76 -1.43 10.46 -17.20
C GLY A 76 -0.36 11.09 -16.31
N GLU A 77 0.06 12.29 -16.70
CA GLU A 77 1.08 13.06 -15.98
C GLU A 77 0.58 13.76 -14.70
N HIS A 78 -0.74 13.76 -14.46
CA HIS A 78 -1.35 14.47 -13.34
C HIS A 78 -1.42 13.64 -12.05
N VAL A 79 -1.08 12.36 -12.11
CA VAL A 79 -1.11 11.47 -10.95
C VAL A 79 0.28 10.93 -10.61
N ARG A 80 0.52 10.73 -9.31
CA ARG A 80 1.64 9.95 -8.79
C ARG A 80 1.08 8.61 -8.29
N LEU A 81 1.10 7.63 -9.19
CA LEU A 81 0.51 6.31 -8.96
C LEU A 81 1.45 5.39 -8.19
N THR A 82 0.90 4.73 -7.17
CA THR A 82 1.51 3.55 -6.53
C THR A 82 0.56 2.36 -6.68
N THR A 83 1.07 1.24 -7.20
CA THR A 83 0.32 -0.02 -7.30
C THR A 83 0.81 -0.96 -6.20
N LEU A 84 -0.09 -1.41 -5.31
CA LEU A 84 0.28 -2.23 -4.16
C LEU A 84 0.70 -3.63 -4.59
N VAL A 85 -0.12 -4.30 -5.39
CA VAL A 85 0.19 -5.64 -5.91
C VAL A 85 0.62 -5.52 -7.37
N GLY A 86 1.93 -5.67 -7.60
CA GLY A 86 2.52 -5.57 -8.92
C GLY A 86 2.18 -6.76 -9.85
N PRO A 87 2.66 -6.71 -11.11
CA PRO A 87 2.47 -7.80 -12.05
C PRO A 87 2.98 -9.14 -11.51
N GLY A 88 2.16 -10.19 -11.64
CA GLY A 88 2.47 -11.54 -11.15
C GLY A 88 2.25 -11.74 -9.65
N GLY A 89 1.86 -10.71 -8.89
CA GLY A 89 1.46 -10.85 -7.51
C GLY A 89 0.04 -11.39 -7.35
N ASP A 90 -0.24 -12.02 -6.21
CA ASP A 90 -1.57 -12.50 -5.85
C ASP A 90 -2.30 -11.43 -5.02
N ALA A 91 -3.30 -10.78 -5.64
CA ALA A 91 -4.07 -9.75 -4.97
C ALA A 91 -5.12 -10.28 -3.98
N HIS A 92 -5.49 -11.57 -4.06
CA HIS A 92 -6.40 -12.18 -3.07
C HIS A 92 -5.71 -12.40 -1.72
N ASN A 93 -4.44 -12.85 -1.76
CA ASN A 93 -3.68 -13.27 -0.57
C ASN A 93 -2.52 -12.32 -0.27
N TYR A 94 -2.65 -11.06 -0.63
CA TYR A 94 -1.59 -10.08 -0.40
C TYR A 94 -1.40 -9.77 1.09
N GLU A 95 -0.16 -9.71 1.53
CA GLU A 95 0.23 -9.27 2.86
C GLU A 95 0.86 -7.87 2.78
N PRO A 96 0.13 -6.80 3.17
CA PRO A 96 0.62 -5.44 3.10
C PRO A 96 1.85 -5.20 3.96
N THR A 97 2.79 -4.42 3.44
CA THR A 97 4.02 -4.00 4.13
C THR A 97 3.82 -2.66 4.86
N PRO A 98 4.75 -2.28 5.77
CA PRO A 98 4.74 -0.92 6.34
C PRO A 98 4.87 0.20 5.31
N GLN A 99 5.55 -0.08 4.18
CA GLN A 99 5.68 0.87 3.07
C GLN A 99 4.33 1.10 2.38
N ASP A 100 3.52 0.06 2.21
CA ASP A 100 2.17 0.19 1.67
C ASP A 100 1.28 1.02 2.58
N SER A 101 1.40 0.82 3.90
CA SER A 101 0.68 1.63 4.88
C SER A 101 1.04 3.11 4.77
N ALA A 102 2.32 3.43 4.61
CA ALA A 102 2.77 4.81 4.41
C ALA A 102 2.25 5.40 3.09
N ALA A 103 2.28 4.62 1.99
CA ALA A 103 1.76 5.05 0.71
C ALA A 103 0.24 5.32 0.74
N VAL A 104 -0.52 4.44 1.42
CA VAL A 104 -1.97 4.60 1.58
C VAL A 104 -2.31 5.79 2.48
N ALA A 105 -1.50 6.08 3.51
CA ALA A 105 -1.66 7.26 4.36
C ALA A 105 -1.51 8.58 3.58
N ASP A 106 -0.58 8.62 2.61
CA ASP A 106 -0.26 9.80 1.80
C ASP A 106 -1.23 10.01 0.62
N ALA A 107 -2.05 9.01 0.29
CA ALA A 107 -2.88 9.03 -0.92
C ALA A 107 -4.07 9.99 -0.81
N ASN A 108 -4.46 10.60 -1.94
CA ASN A 108 -5.71 11.35 -2.10
C ASN A 108 -6.86 10.42 -2.51
N VAL A 109 -6.57 9.45 -3.39
CA VAL A 109 -7.56 8.48 -3.89
C VAL A 109 -6.95 7.08 -3.84
N LEU A 110 -7.75 6.13 -3.39
CA LEU A 110 -7.43 4.71 -3.41
C LEU A 110 -8.46 3.98 -4.25
N PHE A 111 -8.02 3.38 -5.33
CA PHE A 111 -8.83 2.55 -6.21
C PHE A 111 -8.72 1.08 -5.83
N GLU A 112 -9.87 0.44 -5.65
CA GLU A 112 -10.01 -0.98 -5.36
C GLU A 112 -10.99 -1.65 -6.32
N ASN A 113 -10.81 -2.96 -6.57
CA ASN A 113 -11.76 -3.72 -7.34
C ASN A 113 -13.12 -3.80 -6.63
N GLY A 114 -13.12 -4.24 -5.40
CA GLY A 114 -14.32 -4.61 -4.67
C GLY A 114 -14.73 -6.06 -4.94
N LEU A 115 -16.02 -6.39 -4.71
CA LEU A 115 -16.57 -7.74 -4.87
C LEU A 115 -15.81 -8.80 -4.04
N GLY A 116 -15.18 -8.39 -2.93
CA GLY A 116 -14.42 -9.28 -2.06
C GLY A 116 -13.00 -9.60 -2.53
N PHE A 117 -12.51 -8.96 -3.61
CA PHE A 117 -11.20 -9.24 -4.20
C PHE A 117 -10.04 -8.96 -3.25
N GLU A 118 -10.09 -7.80 -2.55
CA GLU A 118 -9.03 -7.36 -1.63
C GLU A 118 -9.43 -7.55 -0.16
N GLY A 119 -9.53 -8.78 0.30
CA GLY A 119 -9.93 -9.08 1.69
C GLY A 119 -9.02 -8.48 2.77
N TRP A 120 -7.79 -8.12 2.42
CA TRP A 120 -6.78 -7.49 3.30
C TRP A 120 -6.91 -5.96 3.40
N LEU A 121 -7.55 -5.30 2.41
CA LEU A 121 -7.50 -3.85 2.23
C LEU A 121 -8.11 -3.07 3.39
N ASP A 122 -9.22 -3.51 3.94
CA ASP A 122 -9.89 -2.85 5.06
C ASP A 122 -9.00 -2.74 6.29
N ARG A 123 -8.19 -3.76 6.56
CA ARG A 123 -7.24 -3.76 7.66
C ARG A 123 -6.11 -2.77 7.39
N LEU A 124 -5.56 -2.77 6.17
CA LEU A 124 -4.51 -1.83 5.76
C LEU A 124 -5.00 -0.39 5.85
N TYR A 125 -6.15 -0.09 5.27
CA TYR A 125 -6.72 1.27 5.23
C TYR A 125 -6.93 1.84 6.64
N ARG A 126 -7.47 1.04 7.56
CA ARG A 126 -7.63 1.47 8.96
C ARG A 126 -6.29 1.62 9.69
N ALA A 127 -5.34 0.73 9.43
CA ALA A 127 -4.03 0.78 10.09
C ALA A 127 -3.18 1.96 9.61
N SER A 128 -3.37 2.43 8.38
CA SER A 128 -2.65 3.59 7.81
C SER A 128 -3.17 4.95 8.28
N ASP A 129 -4.29 5.01 9.00
CA ASP A 129 -5.00 6.27 9.34
C ASP A 129 -5.25 7.16 8.10
N SER A 130 -5.48 6.52 6.96
CA SER A 130 -5.65 7.19 5.67
C SER A 130 -6.93 8.02 5.61
N ARG A 131 -6.84 9.14 4.90
CA ARG A 131 -7.97 9.99 4.53
C ARG A 131 -8.28 9.95 3.04
N ALA A 132 -7.65 9.05 2.31
CA ALA A 132 -7.88 8.86 0.89
C ALA A 132 -9.37 8.58 0.61
N THR A 133 -9.89 9.16 -0.46
CA THR A 133 -11.19 8.74 -0.97
C THR A 133 -11.06 7.33 -1.54
N ARG A 134 -11.74 6.34 -0.95
CA ARG A 134 -11.81 4.99 -1.50
C ARG A 134 -12.83 4.94 -2.63
N VAL A 135 -12.44 4.31 -3.73
CA VAL A 135 -13.26 4.17 -4.94
C VAL A 135 -13.28 2.70 -5.32
N THR A 136 -14.43 2.07 -5.11
CA THR A 136 -14.70 0.70 -5.58
C THR A 136 -15.10 0.78 -7.05
N VAL A 137 -14.20 0.42 -7.96
CA VAL A 137 -14.43 0.61 -9.40
C VAL A 137 -15.53 -0.30 -9.97
N THR A 138 -15.90 -1.36 -9.24
CA THR A 138 -17.00 -2.27 -9.60
C THR A 138 -18.33 -1.90 -8.93
N GLU A 139 -18.44 -0.70 -8.34
CA GLU A 139 -19.70 -0.26 -7.72
C GLU A 139 -20.84 -0.26 -8.74
N GLY A 140 -21.92 -1.00 -8.43
CA GLY A 140 -23.06 -1.17 -9.34
C GLY A 140 -22.93 -2.33 -10.33
N ILE A 141 -21.72 -2.90 -10.51
CA ILE A 141 -21.50 -4.07 -11.36
C ILE A 141 -21.94 -5.34 -10.59
N GLN A 142 -22.75 -6.15 -11.22
CA GLN A 142 -23.15 -7.45 -10.70
C GLN A 142 -22.25 -8.54 -11.28
N GLY A 143 -21.29 -9.00 -10.49
CA GLY A 143 -20.45 -10.14 -10.85
C GLY A 143 -21.27 -11.44 -10.92
N ARG A 144 -20.76 -12.42 -11.67
CA ARG A 144 -21.35 -13.76 -11.73
C ARG A 144 -21.21 -14.45 -10.38
N MET A 145 -22.29 -15.15 -9.97
CA MET A 145 -22.23 -15.99 -8.77
C MET A 145 -21.50 -17.30 -9.07
N LEU A 146 -20.52 -17.62 -8.26
CA LEU A 146 -19.83 -18.91 -8.22
C LEU A 146 -20.43 -19.75 -7.09
N TYR A 147 -20.60 -21.05 -7.32
CA TYR A 147 -21.10 -21.98 -6.33
C TYR A 147 -20.08 -23.09 -6.11
N ASP A 148 -19.75 -23.36 -4.86
CA ASP A 148 -18.91 -24.52 -4.52
C ASP A 148 -19.74 -25.81 -4.42
N SER A 149 -19.06 -26.95 -4.24
CA SER A 149 -19.71 -28.28 -4.08
C SER A 149 -20.51 -28.43 -2.79
N HIS A 150 -20.40 -27.47 -1.86
CA HIS A 150 -21.11 -27.45 -0.58
C HIS A 150 -22.29 -26.48 -0.58
N GLY A 151 -22.55 -25.82 -1.72
CA GLY A 151 -23.65 -24.87 -1.87
C GLY A 151 -23.36 -23.47 -1.37
N HIS A 152 -22.11 -23.15 -1.00
CA HIS A 152 -21.73 -21.77 -0.73
C HIS A 152 -21.65 -21.02 -2.05
N SER A 153 -22.03 -19.77 -2.01
CA SER A 153 -21.94 -18.88 -3.17
C SER A 153 -21.11 -17.66 -2.85
N GLU A 154 -20.28 -17.28 -3.79
CA GLU A 154 -19.52 -16.03 -3.77
C GLU A 154 -19.63 -15.32 -5.12
N THR A 155 -19.42 -14.02 -5.11
CA THR A 155 -19.41 -13.25 -6.35
C THR A 155 -18.04 -13.37 -7.01
N ASP A 156 -18.01 -13.70 -8.30
CA ASP A 156 -16.78 -13.68 -9.09
C ASP A 156 -16.26 -12.24 -9.19
N PRO A 157 -15.12 -11.89 -8.60
CA PRO A 157 -14.60 -10.53 -8.62
C PRO A 157 -13.89 -10.18 -9.95
N HIS A 158 -13.64 -11.16 -10.83
CA HIS A 158 -12.82 -11.00 -12.04
C HIS A 158 -13.59 -10.39 -13.20
N VAL A 159 -14.43 -9.41 -12.90
CA VAL A 159 -15.35 -8.79 -13.87
C VAL A 159 -14.64 -8.00 -14.97
N TRP A 160 -13.40 -7.59 -14.78
CA TRP A 160 -12.59 -6.87 -15.79
C TRP A 160 -12.27 -7.68 -17.04
N HIS A 161 -12.53 -8.98 -17.04
CA HIS A 161 -12.43 -9.81 -18.24
C HIS A 161 -13.57 -9.58 -19.23
N ASP A 162 -14.67 -8.97 -18.78
CA ASP A 162 -15.73 -8.52 -19.67
C ASP A 162 -15.44 -7.08 -20.13
N PRO A 163 -15.32 -6.83 -21.45
CA PRO A 163 -15.02 -5.50 -21.96
C PRO A 163 -16.06 -4.43 -21.59
N GLN A 164 -17.31 -4.80 -21.37
CA GLN A 164 -18.35 -3.84 -20.98
C GLN A 164 -18.10 -3.38 -19.55
N PHE A 165 -17.84 -4.30 -18.62
CA PHE A 165 -17.51 -3.94 -17.26
C PHE A 165 -16.16 -3.22 -17.14
N ALA A 166 -15.18 -3.59 -17.98
CA ALA A 166 -13.92 -2.87 -18.03
C ALA A 166 -14.12 -1.39 -18.42
N ILE A 167 -15.01 -1.09 -19.35
CA ILE A 167 -15.37 0.29 -19.72
C ILE A 167 -16.00 1.03 -18.54
N GLU A 168 -16.95 0.40 -17.83
CA GLU A 168 -17.60 0.99 -16.65
C GLU A 168 -16.60 1.28 -15.52
N MET A 169 -15.67 0.35 -15.27
CA MET A 169 -14.59 0.53 -14.31
C MET A 169 -13.67 1.69 -14.67
N VAL A 170 -13.28 1.82 -15.94
CA VAL A 170 -12.46 2.95 -16.44
C VAL A 170 -13.22 4.28 -16.32
N GLN A 171 -14.51 4.30 -16.60
CA GLN A 171 -15.34 5.50 -16.39
C GLN A 171 -15.43 5.90 -14.92
N SER A 172 -15.51 4.92 -14.01
CA SER A 172 -15.46 5.14 -12.57
C SER A 172 -14.13 5.77 -12.13
N ILE A 173 -13.00 5.30 -12.68
CA ILE A 173 -11.68 5.89 -12.45
C ILE A 173 -11.65 7.35 -12.91
N ALA A 174 -12.07 7.62 -14.14
CA ALA A 174 -12.09 8.98 -14.67
C ALA A 174 -12.95 9.93 -13.83
N ALA A 175 -14.15 9.50 -13.45
CA ALA A 175 -15.05 10.28 -12.61
C ALA A 175 -14.44 10.61 -11.23
N ALA A 176 -13.75 9.65 -10.62
CA ALA A 176 -13.07 9.84 -9.35
C ALA A 176 -11.90 10.82 -9.43
N LEU A 177 -11.06 10.71 -10.49
CA LEU A 177 -9.95 11.62 -10.72
C LEU A 177 -10.44 13.05 -11.00
N ILE A 178 -11.48 13.23 -11.82
CA ILE A 178 -12.11 14.54 -12.06
C ILE A 178 -12.58 15.17 -10.75
N LYS A 179 -13.15 14.38 -9.85
CA LYS A 179 -13.60 14.87 -8.54
C LYS A 179 -12.44 15.26 -7.64
N ALA A 180 -11.35 14.50 -7.65
CA ALA A 180 -10.18 14.73 -6.83
C ALA A 180 -9.31 15.89 -7.35
N ASP A 181 -9.27 16.08 -8.66
CA ASP A 181 -8.47 17.10 -9.36
C ASP A 181 -9.27 17.74 -10.50
N PRO A 182 -10.21 18.66 -10.18
CA PRO A 182 -11.04 19.31 -11.17
C PRO A 182 -10.26 20.18 -12.17
N ALA A 183 -9.04 20.59 -11.84
CA ALA A 183 -8.22 21.43 -12.71
C ALA A 183 -7.83 20.70 -14.01
N HIS A 184 -7.70 19.37 -13.97
CA HIS A 184 -7.32 18.55 -15.11
C HIS A 184 -8.47 17.66 -15.64
N ALA A 185 -9.73 18.03 -15.32
CA ALA A 185 -10.91 17.24 -15.68
C ALA A 185 -10.99 16.86 -17.18
N ASN A 186 -10.57 17.75 -18.09
CA ASN A 186 -10.60 17.50 -19.53
C ASN A 186 -9.55 16.44 -19.96
N ASP A 187 -8.46 16.31 -19.23
CA ASP A 187 -7.41 15.34 -19.55
C ASP A 187 -7.83 13.93 -19.12
N TYR A 188 -8.56 13.79 -18.02
CA TYR A 188 -9.11 12.53 -17.56
C TYR A 188 -10.28 11.96 -18.40
N GLN A 189 -10.80 12.75 -19.34
CA GLN A 189 -11.90 12.36 -20.24
C GLN A 189 -11.44 11.90 -21.64
N LYS A 190 -10.14 11.96 -21.92
CA LYS A 190 -9.57 11.58 -23.23
C LYS A 190 -9.32 10.07 -23.31
#